data_cf318c074953356b59186a8908609946
#
_entry.id   cf318c074953356b59186a8908609946
#
_cell.length_a   1.000
_cell.length_b   1.000
_cell.length_c   1.000
_cell.angle_alpha   90.00
_cell.angle_beta   90.00
_cell.angle_gamma   90.00
#
_symmetry.space_group_name_H-M   'P 1'
#
loop_
_entity.id
_entity.type
_entity.pdbx_description
1 polymer ?
#
loop_
_entity_poly.entity_id
_entity_poly.type
_entity_poly.pdbx_seq_one_letter_code
_entity_poly.pdbx_strand_id
1 'polypeptide(L)'
;AEQLAGRILAEASEISSHKIRQGDMDETEFRRFVNAAKDLEACPLFIDDTAAIPIAQLSARARRLKRTHGLDLLIVDYLQLVRGTAENRVYRTGCGRCDVCVPRRILRRA
;
A
#
# COMPACT_ATOMS: atom_id res chain seq x y z
N ALA A 1 -1.99 -8.21 -3.92
CA ALA A 1 -2.66 -7.93 -2.62
C ALA A 1 -2.39 -9.03 -1.59
N GLU A 2 -2.56 -10.31 -1.91
CA GLU A 2 -2.43 -11.43 -0.96
C GLU A 2 -1.07 -11.50 -0.23
N GLN A 3 0.03 -11.34 -0.97
CA GLN A 3 1.37 -11.39 -0.37
C GLN A 3 1.60 -10.26 0.65
N LEU A 4 1.04 -9.07 0.39
CA LEU A 4 1.13 -7.96 1.32
C LEU A 4 0.27 -8.19 2.55
N ALA A 5 -0.97 -8.64 2.37
CA ALA A 5 -1.85 -9.01 3.48
C ALA A 5 -1.22 -10.10 4.36
N GLY A 6 -0.61 -11.12 3.75
CA GLY A 6 0.12 -12.17 4.48
C GLY A 6 1.30 -11.65 5.29
N ARG A 7 2.03 -10.64 4.79
CA ARG A 7 3.13 -10.00 5.55
C ARG A 7 2.61 -9.16 6.71
N ILE A 8 1.53 -8.41 6.50
CA ILE A 8 0.88 -7.63 7.56
C ILE A 8 0.38 -8.56 8.67
N LEU A 9 -0.27 -9.67 8.30
CA LEU A 9 -0.72 -10.68 9.26
C LEU A 9 0.44 -11.34 10.01
N ALA A 10 1.54 -11.65 9.33
CA ALA A 10 2.73 -12.20 9.96
C ALA A 10 3.31 -11.25 11.02
N GLU A 11 3.40 -9.97 10.69
CA GLU A 11 3.87 -8.92 11.61
C GLU A 11 2.90 -8.74 12.78
N ALA A 12 1.61 -8.61 12.51
CA ALA A 12 0.59 -8.38 13.53
C ALA A 12 0.41 -9.57 14.49
N SER A 13 0.60 -10.80 14.00
CA SER A 13 0.50 -12.02 14.82
C SER A 13 1.82 -12.44 15.47
N GLU A 14 2.94 -11.79 15.11
CA GLU A 14 4.30 -12.17 15.50
C GLU A 14 4.64 -13.61 15.11
N ILE A 15 4.12 -14.07 13.97
CA ILE A 15 4.37 -15.40 13.42
C ILE A 15 5.12 -15.28 12.10
N SER A 16 6.15 -16.10 11.92
CA SER A 16 6.91 -16.12 10.68
C SER A 16 6.00 -16.39 9.47
N SER A 17 6.15 -15.57 8.41
CA SER A 17 5.44 -15.76 7.14
C SER A 17 5.65 -17.16 6.54
N HIS A 18 6.78 -17.82 6.87
CA HIS A 18 7.08 -19.17 6.44
C HIS A 18 6.16 -20.19 7.14
N LYS A 19 6.00 -20.08 8.47
CA LYS A 19 5.10 -20.93 9.24
C LYS A 19 3.63 -20.77 8.77
N ILE A 20 3.21 -19.52 8.53
CA ILE A 20 1.85 -19.24 8.04
C ILE A 20 1.61 -19.94 6.69
N ARG A 21 2.58 -19.87 5.77
CA ARG A 21 2.45 -20.54 4.45
C ARG A 21 2.48 -22.04 4.51
N GLN A 22 3.21 -22.62 5.46
CA GLN A 22 3.29 -24.07 5.64
C GLN A 22 2.12 -24.64 6.45
N GLY A 23 1.40 -23.78 7.19
CA GLY A 23 0.35 -24.21 8.12
C GLY A 23 0.92 -24.88 9.38
N ASP A 24 2.23 -24.71 9.64
CA ASP A 24 2.91 -25.27 10.80
C ASP A 24 2.84 -24.29 11.98
N MET A 25 1.65 -24.19 12.55
CA MET A 25 1.35 -23.33 13.69
C MET A 25 0.79 -24.14 14.83
N ASP A 26 1.24 -23.86 16.04
CA ASP A 26 0.62 -24.42 17.24
C ASP A 26 -0.73 -23.73 17.56
N GLU A 27 -1.50 -24.31 18.47
CA GLU A 27 -2.83 -23.80 18.86
C GLU A 27 -2.77 -22.34 19.35
N THR A 28 -1.71 -21.94 20.03
CA THR A 28 -1.52 -20.61 20.57
C THR A 28 -1.19 -19.61 19.44
N GLU A 29 -0.31 -20.00 18.53
CA GLU A 29 0.03 -19.23 17.33
C GLU A 29 -1.20 -19.07 16.44
N PHE A 30 -1.97 -20.15 16.24
CA PHE A 30 -3.19 -20.09 15.45
C PHE A 30 -4.22 -19.12 16.03
N ARG A 31 -4.42 -19.09 17.33
CA ARG A 31 -5.32 -18.12 17.98
C ARG A 31 -4.84 -16.69 17.78
N ARG A 32 -3.55 -16.42 17.92
CA ARG A 32 -2.97 -15.09 17.63
C ARG A 32 -3.20 -14.68 16.18
N PHE A 33 -2.97 -15.60 15.24
CA PHE A 33 -3.22 -15.37 13.83
C PHE A 33 -4.68 -15.02 13.53
N VAL A 34 -5.64 -15.77 14.08
CA VAL A 34 -7.07 -15.52 13.92
C VAL A 34 -7.47 -14.15 14.49
N ASN A 35 -6.94 -13.77 15.65
CA ASN A 35 -7.21 -12.46 16.24
C ASN A 35 -6.63 -11.33 15.38
N ALA A 36 -5.38 -11.45 14.94
CA ALA A 36 -4.77 -10.49 14.03
C ALA A 36 -5.54 -10.36 12.69
N ALA A 37 -6.08 -11.46 12.18
CA ALA A 37 -6.91 -11.44 10.97
C ALA A 37 -8.23 -10.67 11.18
N LYS A 38 -8.88 -10.84 12.33
CA LYS A 38 -10.09 -10.09 12.68
C LYS A 38 -9.83 -8.60 12.84
N ASP A 39 -8.71 -8.24 13.48
CA ASP A 39 -8.30 -6.85 13.65
C ASP A 39 -7.99 -6.19 12.30
N LEU A 40 -7.34 -6.92 11.40
CA LEU A 40 -7.05 -6.46 10.05
C LEU A 40 -8.32 -6.30 9.21
N GLU A 41 -9.28 -7.21 9.33
CA GLU A 41 -10.58 -7.12 8.65
C GLU A 41 -11.39 -5.90 9.10
N ALA A 42 -11.32 -5.55 10.39
CA ALA A 42 -11.96 -4.37 10.95
C ALA A 42 -11.23 -3.05 10.57
N CYS A 43 -9.97 -3.13 10.14
CA CYS A 43 -9.18 -1.97 9.77
C CYS A 43 -9.60 -1.42 8.39
N PRO A 44 -9.81 -0.11 8.22
CA PRO A 44 -10.13 0.50 6.93
C PRO A 44 -8.90 0.60 6.02
N LEU A 45 -8.29 -0.54 5.71
CA LEU A 45 -7.12 -0.67 4.86
C LEU A 45 -7.52 -1.08 3.44
N PHE A 46 -7.16 -0.27 2.45
CA PHE A 46 -7.39 -0.53 1.03
C PHE A 46 -6.06 -0.76 0.32
N ILE A 47 -5.92 -1.88 -0.34
CA ILE A 47 -4.71 -2.25 -1.08
C ILE A 47 -5.00 -2.24 -2.57
N ASP A 48 -4.23 -1.45 -3.33
CA ASP A 48 -4.26 -1.41 -4.79
C ASP A 48 -2.92 -1.92 -5.32
N ASP A 49 -2.93 -3.10 -5.93
CA ASP A 49 -1.75 -3.77 -6.48
C ASP A 49 -1.61 -3.57 -8.01
N THR A 50 -2.28 -2.56 -8.56
CA THR A 50 -2.17 -2.22 -9.97
C THR A 50 -0.75 -1.78 -10.31
N ALA A 51 -0.05 -2.56 -11.13
CA ALA A 51 1.29 -2.22 -11.60
C ALA A 51 1.26 -1.03 -12.57
N ALA A 52 2.29 -0.17 -12.50
CA ALA A 52 2.53 0.92 -13.44
C ALA A 52 1.32 1.88 -13.62
N ILE A 53 0.62 2.18 -12.52
CA ILE A 53 -0.53 3.07 -12.52
C ILE A 53 -0.15 4.51 -12.93
N PRO A 54 -0.86 5.16 -13.87
CA PRO A 54 -0.66 6.57 -14.17
C PRO A 54 -0.99 7.46 -12.97
N ILE A 55 -0.19 8.51 -12.72
CA ILE A 55 -0.40 9.41 -11.58
C ILE A 55 -1.80 10.05 -11.56
N ALA A 56 -2.33 10.37 -12.73
CA ALA A 56 -3.69 10.90 -12.86
C ALA A 56 -4.74 9.89 -12.39
N GLN A 57 -4.56 8.61 -12.72
CA GLN A 57 -5.44 7.52 -12.32
C GLN A 57 -5.32 7.23 -10.82
N LEU A 58 -4.10 7.21 -10.27
CA LEU A 58 -3.86 7.10 -8.83
C LEU A 58 -4.58 8.20 -8.07
N SER A 59 -4.43 9.45 -8.51
CA SER A 59 -5.08 10.61 -7.92
C SER A 59 -6.62 10.53 -8.01
N ALA A 60 -7.15 10.04 -9.11
CA ALA A 60 -8.60 9.85 -9.29
C ALA A 60 -9.15 8.77 -8.34
N ARG A 61 -8.45 7.62 -8.22
CA ARG A 61 -8.81 6.54 -7.29
C ARG A 61 -8.76 7.00 -5.84
N ALA A 62 -7.69 7.70 -5.43
CA ALA A 62 -7.55 8.25 -4.08
C ALA A 62 -8.68 9.24 -3.74
N ARG A 63 -9.03 10.15 -4.66
CA ARG A 63 -10.16 11.07 -4.47
C ARG A 63 -11.50 10.35 -4.38
N ARG A 64 -11.70 9.30 -5.19
CA ARG A 64 -12.91 8.47 -5.11
C ARG A 64 -13.00 7.78 -3.75
N LEU A 65 -11.92 7.11 -3.33
CA LEU A 65 -11.86 6.42 -2.04
C LEU A 65 -12.13 7.38 -0.88
N LYS A 66 -11.52 8.57 -0.92
CA LYS A 66 -11.75 9.61 0.10
C LYS A 66 -13.22 10.02 0.21
N ARG A 67 -13.96 10.08 -0.91
CA ARG A 67 -15.39 10.46 -0.90
C ARG A 67 -16.30 9.35 -0.42
N THR A 68 -15.93 8.09 -0.67
CA THR A 68 -16.80 6.93 -0.37
C THR A 68 -16.55 6.32 1.00
N HIS A 69 -15.30 6.27 1.44
CA HIS A 69 -14.91 5.58 2.67
C HIS A 69 -14.08 6.45 3.63
N GLY A 70 -13.69 7.63 3.18
CA GLY A 70 -12.65 8.41 3.86
C GLY A 70 -11.25 7.94 3.46
N LEU A 71 -10.27 8.84 3.58
CA LEU A 71 -8.86 8.55 3.33
C LEU A 71 -8.02 9.56 4.10
N ASP A 72 -7.30 9.08 5.10
CA ASP A 72 -6.42 9.89 5.94
C ASP A 72 -4.97 9.78 5.51
N LEU A 73 -4.57 8.59 5.04
CA LEU A 73 -3.20 8.31 4.61
C LEU A 73 -3.19 7.56 3.28
N LEU A 74 -2.32 7.98 2.36
CA LEU A 74 -2.01 7.28 1.12
C LEU A 74 -0.53 6.93 1.09
N ILE A 75 -0.23 5.63 1.05
CA ILE A 75 1.14 5.12 0.91
C ILE A 75 1.33 4.62 -0.52
N VAL A 76 2.41 5.04 -1.17
CA VAL A 76 2.79 4.57 -2.52
C VAL A 76 4.14 3.91 -2.44
N ASP A 77 4.16 2.61 -2.56
CA ASP A 77 5.37 1.79 -2.55
C ASP A 77 5.54 1.11 -3.92
N TYR A 78 6.43 1.54 -4.76
CA TYR A 78 7.36 2.68 -4.71
C TYR A 78 7.15 3.58 -5.95
N LEU A 79 7.59 4.81 -5.89
CA LEU A 79 7.27 5.84 -6.88
C LEU A 79 7.70 5.52 -8.33
N GLN A 80 8.71 4.68 -8.54
CA GLN A 80 9.16 4.28 -9.88
C GLN A 80 8.10 3.46 -10.64
N LEU A 81 7.13 2.87 -9.95
CA LEU A 81 6.02 2.15 -10.58
C LEU A 81 4.88 3.07 -11.04
N VAL A 82 4.91 4.34 -10.64
CA VAL A 82 3.90 5.31 -11.07
C VAL A 82 4.33 5.96 -12.38
N ARG A 83 3.48 5.87 -13.41
CA ARG A 83 3.74 6.50 -14.69
C ARG A 83 3.33 7.97 -14.69
N GLY A 84 4.23 8.86 -15.13
CA GLY A 84 3.91 10.25 -15.41
C GLY A 84 3.01 10.38 -16.65
N THR A 85 2.24 11.47 -16.72
CA THR A 85 1.57 11.86 -17.97
C THR A 85 2.59 12.54 -18.89
N ALA A 86 2.51 12.28 -20.20
CA ALA A 86 3.47 12.76 -21.20
C ALA A 86 3.65 14.30 -21.24
N GLU A 87 2.74 15.07 -20.67
CA GLU A 87 2.79 16.55 -20.63
C GLU A 87 3.58 17.13 -19.44
N ASN A 88 3.86 16.37 -18.41
CA ASN A 88 4.67 16.83 -17.28
C ASN A 88 6.11 16.34 -17.43
N ARG A 89 6.93 17.07 -18.19
CA ARG A 89 8.38 16.92 -18.16
C ARG A 89 8.88 17.10 -16.74
N VAL A 90 9.34 16.02 -16.25
CA VAL A 90 10.02 15.71 -15.01
C VAL A 90 10.95 16.82 -14.53
N TYR A 91 10.72 17.33 -13.34
CA TYR A 91 11.79 17.93 -12.55
C TYR A 91 12.72 16.81 -12.09
N ARG A 92 13.85 16.65 -12.76
CA ARG A 92 14.95 15.76 -12.36
C ARG A 92 15.52 16.27 -11.05
N THR A 93 15.08 15.75 -9.92
CA THR A 93 15.85 15.86 -8.70
C THR A 93 16.96 14.81 -8.76
N GLY A 94 18.17 15.22 -9.08
CA GLY A 94 19.48 14.60 -8.80
C GLY A 94 19.72 13.10 -8.95
N CYS A 95 18.72 12.26 -9.15
CA CYS A 95 18.84 10.83 -9.37
C CYS A 95 18.45 10.52 -10.82
N GLY A 96 19.42 10.21 -11.63
CA GLY A 96 19.34 10.16 -13.10
C GLY A 96 18.38 9.15 -13.73
N ARG A 97 17.34 8.67 -13.05
CA ARG A 97 16.43 7.62 -13.55
C ARG A 97 15.03 7.60 -12.92
N CYS A 98 14.52 8.68 -12.35
CA CYS A 98 13.15 8.70 -11.82
C CYS A 98 12.23 9.52 -12.71
N ASP A 99 11.28 8.89 -13.37
CA ASP A 99 10.27 9.53 -14.24
C ASP A 99 9.00 9.95 -13.45
N VAL A 100 9.12 10.30 -12.17
CA VAL A 100 7.97 10.63 -11.34
C VAL A 100 8.01 12.08 -10.85
N CYS A 101 7.07 12.87 -11.31
CA CYS A 101 6.83 14.22 -10.82
C CYS A 101 5.74 14.18 -9.73
N VAL A 102 6.11 14.39 -8.47
CA VAL A 102 5.13 14.56 -7.37
C VAL A 102 4.73 16.02 -7.34
N PRO A 103 3.45 16.38 -7.56
CA PRO A 103 3.01 17.76 -7.44
C PRO A 103 3.24 18.28 -6.02
N ARG A 104 3.91 19.42 -5.86
CA ARG A 104 4.18 20.08 -4.57
C ARG A 104 2.95 20.30 -3.66
N ARG A 105 1.74 20.11 -4.16
CA ARG A 105 0.50 20.26 -3.40
C ARG A 105 0.16 19.10 -2.47
N ILE A 106 0.81 17.94 -2.64
CA ILE A 106 0.57 16.77 -1.76
C ILE A 106 1.39 16.88 -0.46
N LEU A 107 2.49 17.65 -0.47
CA LEU A 107 3.39 17.82 0.69
C LEU A 107 3.04 19.01 1.62
N ARG A 108 1.96 19.74 1.37
CA ARG A 108 1.62 20.96 2.16
C ARG A 108 0.41 20.80 3.09
N ARG A 109 0.04 19.61 3.49
CA ARG A 109 -0.90 19.42 4.62
C ARG A 109 -0.48 18.17 5.41
N ALA A 110 0.56 18.30 6.18
CA ALA A 110 0.73 17.65 7.45
C ALA A 110 0.80 18.78 8.49
#